data_d0a1988ca59d0616a267dcbb0d0f79d4
#
_entry.id   d0a1988ca59d0616a267dcbb0d0f79d4
#
_cell.length_a   1.000
_cell.length_b   1.000
_cell.length_c   1.000
_cell.angle_alpha   90.00
_cell.angle_beta   90.00
_cell.angle_gamma   90.00
#
_symmetry.space_group_name_H-M   'P 1'
#
loop_
_entity.id
_entity.type
_entity.pdbx_description
1 polymer ?
#
loop_
_entity_poly.entity_id
_entity_poly.type
_entity_poly.pdbx_seq_one_letter_code
_entity_poly.pdbx_strand_id
1 'polypeptide(L)'
;MKNFKTKLIIFSVLISSIACNTENNTIVIKKTIKPVNNSSISGTVTFTQENDSVSLEAHVFGLDPGTKAIHIHEIGDCSSEDGLSSGGHWNPYNTKHSKWGDPTGFHLGAIGNFEVDSIGHGMLKFKTDLWCIGCKEENDILDKAVIIHNGADDYVSQPSGASGMRIGCMEIKIPEEISL
;
A
#
# COMPACT_ATOMS: atom_id res chain seq x y z
N MET A 1 55.76 62.13 -20.88
CA MET A 1 55.20 60.86 -21.26
C MET A 1 54.74 60.17 -19.93
N LYS A 2 53.39 60.09 -19.67
CA LYS A 2 52.85 59.50 -18.45
C LYS A 2 52.37 58.09 -18.77
N ASN A 3 53.03 57.09 -18.16
CA ASN A 3 52.66 55.70 -18.28
C ASN A 3 51.38 55.39 -17.42
N PHE A 4 50.30 55.10 -18.10
CA PHE A 4 49.04 54.63 -17.46
C PHE A 4 49.08 53.11 -17.32
N LYS A 5 49.27 52.62 -16.09
CA LYS A 5 49.21 51.20 -15.76
C LYS A 5 47.76 50.80 -15.52
N THR A 6 47.12 50.13 -16.47
CA THR A 6 45.79 49.57 -16.32
C THR A 6 45.86 48.32 -15.45
N LYS A 7 45.22 48.35 -14.24
CA LYS A 7 45.06 47.20 -13.36
C LYS A 7 43.85 46.41 -13.82
N LEU A 8 44.05 45.21 -14.33
CA LEU A 8 42.99 44.22 -14.63
C LEU A 8 42.54 43.57 -13.34
N ILE A 9 41.32 43.86 -12.89
CA ILE A 9 40.65 43.21 -11.77
C ILE A 9 39.91 41.98 -12.30
N ILE A 10 40.43 40.79 -12.01
CA ILE A 10 39.77 39.53 -12.29
C ILE A 10 38.75 39.29 -11.18
N PHE A 11 37.44 39.38 -11.53
CA PHE A 11 36.33 39.05 -10.64
C PHE A 11 36.07 37.54 -10.75
N SER A 12 36.55 36.78 -9.77
CA SER A 12 36.28 35.34 -9.71
C SER A 12 34.88 35.12 -9.14
N VAL A 13 33.97 34.69 -9.99
CA VAL A 13 32.60 34.30 -9.62
C VAL A 13 32.67 32.87 -9.08
N LEU A 14 32.54 32.73 -7.77
CA LEU A 14 32.39 31.43 -7.10
C LEU A 14 30.96 30.93 -7.35
N ILE A 15 30.79 29.97 -8.25
CA ILE A 15 29.51 29.28 -8.44
C ILE A 15 29.43 28.19 -7.36
N SER A 16 28.69 28.46 -6.30
CA SER A 16 28.30 27.45 -5.31
C SER A 16 27.22 26.57 -5.91
N SER A 17 27.59 25.33 -6.27
CA SER A 17 26.64 24.30 -6.62
C SER A 17 25.89 23.86 -5.35
N ILE A 18 24.63 24.25 -5.23
CA ILE A 18 23.71 23.72 -4.23
C ILE A 18 23.39 22.30 -4.68
N ALA A 19 24.03 21.31 -4.08
CA ALA A 19 23.63 19.92 -4.20
C ALA A 19 22.29 19.77 -3.45
N CYS A 20 21.19 19.59 -4.19
CA CYS A 20 19.92 19.22 -3.61
C CYS A 20 20.06 17.76 -3.13
N ASN A 21 20.31 17.56 -1.85
CA ASN A 21 20.19 16.24 -1.23
C ASN A 21 18.68 15.96 -1.13
N THR A 22 18.13 15.19 -2.06
CA THR A 22 16.85 14.53 -1.87
C THR A 22 17.06 13.43 -0.84
N GLU A 23 16.73 13.69 0.42
CA GLU A 23 16.58 12.61 1.39
C GLU A 23 15.48 11.69 0.86
N ASN A 24 15.85 10.47 0.49
CA ASN A 24 14.88 9.43 0.16
C ASN A 24 14.21 9.00 1.47
N ASN A 25 13.12 9.68 1.82
CA ASN A 25 12.30 9.29 2.97
C ASN A 25 11.55 8.01 2.61
N THR A 26 12.09 6.86 3.03
CA THR A 26 11.42 5.58 2.95
C THR A 26 10.46 5.46 4.12
N ILE A 27 9.16 5.28 3.83
CA ILE A 27 8.15 5.01 4.85
C ILE A 27 7.88 3.50 4.84
N VAL A 28 7.99 2.85 6.01
CA VAL A 28 7.69 1.42 6.16
C VAL A 28 6.63 1.22 7.23
N ILE A 29 5.53 0.54 6.86
CA ILE A 29 4.50 0.08 7.78
C ILE A 29 4.50 -1.44 7.74
N LYS A 30 4.89 -2.09 8.84
CA LYS A 30 4.84 -3.55 8.99
C LYS A 30 3.99 -3.91 10.20
N LYS A 31 2.94 -4.69 9.98
CA LYS A 31 2.04 -5.14 11.04
C LYS A 31 1.62 -6.59 10.85
N THR A 32 1.20 -7.20 11.95
CA THR A 32 0.62 -8.55 11.96
C THR A 32 -0.84 -8.54 11.54
N ILE A 33 -1.26 -9.61 10.89
CA ILE A 33 -2.66 -9.87 10.55
C ILE A 33 -3.38 -10.36 11.81
N LYS A 34 -4.52 -9.73 12.14
CA LYS A 34 -5.46 -10.21 13.14
C LYS A 34 -6.42 -11.21 12.49
N PRO A 35 -6.54 -12.44 12.99
CA PRO A 35 -7.56 -13.36 12.51
C PRO A 35 -8.96 -12.85 12.84
N VAL A 36 -9.92 -13.04 11.94
CA VAL A 36 -11.34 -12.72 12.11
C VAL A 36 -12.18 -13.94 11.69
N ASN A 37 -13.48 -13.95 12.02
CA ASN A 37 -14.38 -15.07 11.74
C ASN A 37 -13.90 -16.43 12.25
N ASN A 38 -13.31 -16.48 13.46
CA ASN A 38 -12.75 -17.68 14.05
C ASN A 38 -11.69 -18.37 13.19
N SER A 39 -11.05 -17.67 12.29
CA SER A 39 -9.94 -18.19 11.50
C SER A 39 -8.71 -18.40 12.38
N SER A 40 -7.79 -19.26 11.93
CA SER A 40 -6.50 -19.49 12.57
C SER A 40 -5.32 -18.88 11.81
N ILE A 41 -5.60 -17.99 10.86
CA ILE A 41 -4.53 -17.42 10.05
C ILE A 41 -3.63 -16.51 10.88
N SER A 42 -2.39 -16.44 10.46
CA SER A 42 -1.38 -15.53 11.01
C SER A 42 -0.52 -14.99 9.88
N GLY A 43 0.25 -13.95 10.15
CA GLY A 43 1.14 -13.43 9.13
C GLY A 43 1.45 -11.96 9.32
N THR A 44 2.10 -11.40 8.31
CA THR A 44 2.48 -9.99 8.28
C THR A 44 2.20 -9.38 6.93
N VAL A 45 1.83 -8.10 6.93
CA VAL A 45 1.81 -7.27 5.73
C VAL A 45 2.78 -6.11 5.94
N THR A 46 3.59 -5.85 4.93
CA THR A 46 4.53 -4.74 4.92
C THR A 46 4.22 -3.84 3.74
N PHE A 47 3.99 -2.57 4.00
CA PHE A 47 3.97 -1.52 2.99
C PHE A 47 5.28 -0.76 3.04
N THR A 48 5.85 -0.46 1.89
CA THR A 48 7.05 0.37 1.76
C THR A 48 6.81 1.41 0.68
N GLN A 49 6.86 2.69 1.06
CA GLN A 49 6.89 3.78 0.09
C GLN A 49 8.33 4.20 -0.17
N GLU A 50 8.70 4.19 -1.43
CA GLU A 50 9.97 4.71 -1.95
C GLU A 50 9.65 5.62 -3.13
N ASN A 51 10.04 6.88 -3.02
CA ASN A 51 9.68 7.90 -4.01
C ASN A 51 8.15 7.95 -4.24
N ASP A 52 7.72 7.86 -5.50
CA ASP A 52 6.31 7.96 -5.90
C ASP A 52 5.61 6.58 -5.97
N SER A 53 6.17 5.53 -5.37
CA SER A 53 5.57 4.20 -5.43
C SER A 53 5.49 3.53 -4.07
N VAL A 54 4.39 2.78 -3.87
CA VAL A 54 4.16 1.95 -2.70
C VAL A 54 4.21 0.49 -3.10
N SER A 55 5.04 -0.28 -2.40
CA SER A 55 5.06 -1.74 -2.50
C SER A 55 4.37 -2.36 -1.29
N LEU A 56 3.68 -3.49 -1.53
CA LEU A 56 3.08 -4.35 -0.52
C LEU A 56 3.73 -5.73 -0.61
N GLU A 57 4.12 -6.27 0.53
CA GLU A 57 4.52 -7.66 0.68
C GLU A 57 3.71 -8.29 1.81
N ALA A 58 2.96 -9.35 1.48
CA ALA A 58 2.15 -10.10 2.43
C ALA A 58 2.66 -11.53 2.55
N HIS A 59 2.82 -12.01 3.78
CA HIS A 59 3.06 -13.42 4.11
C HIS A 59 1.96 -13.88 5.04
N VAL A 60 1.20 -14.89 4.62
CA VAL A 60 0.03 -15.39 5.34
C VAL A 60 0.16 -16.89 5.53
N PHE A 61 -0.09 -17.38 6.74
CA PHE A 61 0.02 -18.77 7.15
C PHE A 61 -1.31 -19.26 7.73
N GLY A 62 -1.51 -20.58 7.74
CA GLY A 62 -2.72 -21.20 8.29
C GLY A 62 -3.91 -21.12 7.36
N LEU A 63 -3.67 -20.96 6.07
CA LEU A 63 -4.68 -20.94 5.02
C LEU A 63 -4.90 -22.34 4.44
N ASP A 64 -6.13 -22.62 3.98
CA ASP A 64 -6.37 -23.77 3.11
C ASP A 64 -5.71 -23.54 1.75
N PRO A 65 -5.06 -24.56 1.14
CA PRO A 65 -4.45 -24.46 -0.17
C PRO A 65 -5.41 -23.96 -1.27
N GLY A 66 -4.87 -23.26 -2.25
CA GLY A 66 -5.62 -22.70 -3.39
C GLY A 66 -5.60 -21.19 -3.43
N THR A 67 -6.42 -20.62 -4.29
CA THR A 67 -6.46 -19.18 -4.56
C THR A 67 -7.24 -18.44 -3.48
N LYS A 68 -6.67 -17.37 -2.95
CA LYS A 68 -7.26 -16.45 -1.97
C LYS A 68 -7.19 -15.03 -2.48
N ALA A 69 -8.08 -14.16 -2.00
CA ALA A 69 -8.06 -12.74 -2.34
C ALA A 69 -7.51 -11.88 -1.19
N ILE A 70 -6.89 -10.78 -1.56
CA ILE A 70 -6.43 -9.72 -0.65
C ILE A 70 -6.88 -8.37 -1.21
N HIS A 71 -7.49 -7.55 -0.32
CA HIS A 71 -7.99 -6.24 -0.69
C HIS A 71 -7.66 -5.20 0.37
N ILE A 72 -7.65 -3.91 -0.01
CA ILE A 72 -7.71 -2.80 0.93
C ILE A 72 -9.18 -2.38 1.07
N HIS A 73 -9.66 -2.31 2.31
CA HIS A 73 -10.98 -1.84 2.70
C HIS A 73 -10.93 -0.39 3.19
N GLU A 74 -12.06 0.31 3.11
CA GLU A 74 -12.16 1.76 3.25
C GLU A 74 -11.91 2.30 4.67
N ILE A 75 -12.09 1.46 5.71
CA ILE A 75 -11.99 1.87 7.12
C ILE A 75 -10.90 1.08 7.82
N GLY A 76 -9.93 1.78 8.43
CA GLY A 76 -8.83 1.19 9.21
C GLY A 76 -9.30 0.72 10.59
N ASP A 77 -10.29 -0.17 10.60
CA ASP A 77 -10.87 -0.74 11.82
C ASP A 77 -11.01 -2.26 11.69
N CYS A 78 -10.30 -2.99 12.56
CA CYS A 78 -10.36 -4.44 12.71
C CYS A 78 -11.00 -4.85 14.03
N SER A 79 -11.85 -4.03 14.64
CA SER A 79 -12.42 -4.30 15.97
C SER A 79 -13.47 -5.39 15.95
N SER A 80 -14.30 -5.49 14.90
CA SER A 80 -15.36 -6.50 14.81
C SER A 80 -14.79 -7.92 14.63
N GLU A 81 -15.50 -8.91 15.18
CA GLU A 81 -15.10 -10.32 15.12
C GLU A 81 -15.16 -10.88 13.69
N ASP A 82 -16.02 -10.31 12.84
CA ASP A 82 -16.23 -10.73 11.45
C ASP A 82 -15.46 -9.87 10.43
N GLY A 83 -14.72 -8.86 10.90
CA GLY A 83 -13.98 -7.92 10.05
C GLY A 83 -14.87 -6.91 9.32
N LEU A 84 -16.19 -6.86 9.59
CA LEU A 84 -17.11 -5.95 8.89
C LEU A 84 -16.90 -4.48 9.27
N SER A 85 -16.29 -4.19 10.43
CA SER A 85 -15.92 -2.82 10.80
C SER A 85 -14.99 -2.11 9.81
N SER A 86 -14.27 -2.88 8.97
CA SER A 86 -13.41 -2.31 7.92
C SER A 86 -14.16 -1.75 6.70
N GLY A 87 -15.50 -1.88 6.65
CA GLY A 87 -16.31 -1.40 5.53
C GLY A 87 -16.18 -2.25 4.26
N GLY A 88 -16.45 -1.65 3.10
CA GLY A 88 -16.31 -2.26 1.78
C GLY A 88 -14.91 -2.09 1.19
N HIS A 89 -14.72 -2.48 -0.07
CA HIS A 89 -13.49 -2.19 -0.81
C HIS A 89 -13.23 -0.69 -0.87
N TRP A 90 -11.99 -0.29 -0.65
CA TRP A 90 -11.59 1.10 -0.84
C TRP A 90 -11.68 1.49 -2.32
N ASN A 91 -12.62 2.38 -2.61
CA ASN A 91 -12.98 2.81 -3.95
C ASN A 91 -13.24 4.32 -4.02
N PRO A 92 -12.20 5.16 -3.91
CA PRO A 92 -12.37 6.61 -3.84
C PRO A 92 -12.96 7.20 -5.13
N TYR A 93 -12.78 6.54 -6.26
CA TYR A 93 -13.27 7.02 -7.56
C TYR A 93 -14.63 6.48 -7.98
N ASN A 94 -15.29 5.72 -7.10
CA ASN A 94 -16.62 5.13 -7.34
C ASN A 94 -16.71 4.40 -8.68
N THR A 95 -15.70 3.62 -9.01
CA THR A 95 -15.63 2.78 -10.20
C THR A 95 -16.29 1.41 -9.95
N LYS A 96 -16.49 0.64 -11.01
CA LYS A 96 -16.92 -0.76 -10.88
C LYS A 96 -15.78 -1.63 -10.33
N HIS A 97 -16.13 -2.68 -9.60
CA HIS A 97 -15.17 -3.72 -9.26
C HIS A 97 -14.73 -4.45 -10.54
N SER A 98 -13.43 -4.60 -10.70
CA SER A 98 -12.79 -5.32 -11.80
C SER A 98 -11.34 -5.66 -11.42
N LYS A 99 -10.65 -6.34 -12.31
CA LYS A 99 -9.24 -6.64 -12.14
C LYS A 99 -8.41 -5.35 -12.12
N TRP A 100 -7.39 -5.29 -11.27
CA TRP A 100 -6.45 -4.18 -11.21
C TRP A 100 -5.88 -3.82 -12.60
N GLY A 101 -5.94 -2.54 -12.94
CA GLY A 101 -5.47 -2.02 -14.23
C GLY A 101 -6.47 -2.14 -15.37
N ASP A 102 -7.71 -2.53 -15.12
CA ASP A 102 -8.76 -2.55 -16.15
C ASP A 102 -9.00 -1.12 -16.67
N PRO A 103 -8.93 -0.88 -17.99
CA PRO A 103 -9.09 0.45 -18.56
C PRO A 103 -10.50 1.02 -18.40
N THR A 104 -11.49 0.21 -18.07
CA THR A 104 -12.87 0.65 -17.79
C THR A 104 -13.09 1.10 -16.35
N GLY A 105 -12.08 0.94 -15.48
CA GLY A 105 -12.07 1.29 -14.08
C GLY A 105 -11.90 0.06 -13.18
N PHE A 106 -11.36 0.29 -11.98
CA PHE A 106 -11.16 -0.71 -10.93
C PHE A 106 -11.09 0.01 -9.57
N HIS A 107 -11.34 -0.72 -8.48
CA HIS A 107 -11.17 -0.16 -7.14
C HIS A 107 -9.68 -0.05 -6.79
N LEU A 108 -9.23 1.04 -6.19
CA LEU A 108 -7.86 1.16 -5.69
C LEU A 108 -7.53 0.15 -4.58
N GLY A 109 -8.53 -0.42 -3.94
CA GLY A 109 -8.37 -1.49 -2.97
C GLY A 109 -8.38 -2.90 -3.55
N ALA A 110 -8.71 -3.11 -4.83
CA ALA A 110 -8.83 -4.45 -5.43
C ALA A 110 -7.47 -5.01 -5.87
N ILE A 111 -6.58 -5.34 -4.92
CA ILE A 111 -5.23 -5.84 -5.20
C ILE A 111 -5.28 -7.13 -6.02
N GLY A 112 -6.13 -8.08 -5.62
CA GLY A 112 -6.40 -9.31 -6.36
C GLY A 112 -6.09 -10.60 -5.62
N ASN A 113 -5.72 -11.62 -6.36
CA ASN A 113 -5.55 -12.98 -5.88
C ASN A 113 -4.09 -13.35 -5.63
N PHE A 114 -3.89 -14.31 -4.72
CA PHE A 114 -2.60 -14.97 -4.48
C PHE A 114 -2.81 -16.46 -4.23
N GLU A 115 -1.78 -17.25 -4.53
CA GLU A 115 -1.82 -18.70 -4.35
C GLU A 115 -1.30 -19.08 -2.97
N VAL A 116 -1.95 -20.08 -2.38
CA VAL A 116 -1.58 -20.72 -1.13
C VAL A 116 -1.09 -22.14 -1.42
N ASP A 117 0.11 -22.46 -0.93
CA ASP A 117 0.74 -23.75 -1.13
C ASP A 117 0.11 -24.86 -0.29
N SER A 118 0.62 -26.10 -0.48
CA SER A 118 0.10 -27.30 0.21
C SER A 118 0.34 -27.31 1.73
N ILE A 119 1.19 -26.42 2.25
CA ILE A 119 1.44 -26.29 3.70
C ILE A 119 0.73 -25.08 4.32
N GLY A 120 -0.13 -24.42 3.54
CA GLY A 120 -0.95 -23.29 4.01
C GLY A 120 -0.24 -21.95 4.05
N HIS A 121 0.87 -21.79 3.30
CA HIS A 121 1.58 -20.51 3.17
C HIS A 121 1.22 -19.83 1.84
N GLY A 122 0.75 -18.59 1.93
CA GLY A 122 0.53 -17.69 0.81
C GLY A 122 1.45 -16.49 0.88
N MET A 123 1.95 -16.06 -0.27
CA MET A 123 2.78 -14.87 -0.42
C MET A 123 2.28 -14.03 -1.58
N LEU A 124 2.20 -12.71 -1.36
CA LEU A 124 1.93 -11.74 -2.42
C LEU A 124 2.96 -10.62 -2.35
N LYS A 125 3.45 -10.22 -3.54
CA LYS A 125 4.16 -8.95 -3.75
C LYS A 125 3.40 -8.13 -4.77
N PHE A 126 3.18 -6.87 -4.44
CA PHE A 126 2.46 -5.92 -5.28
C PHE A 126 3.16 -4.57 -5.21
N LYS A 127 3.15 -3.80 -6.30
CA LYS A 127 3.73 -2.45 -6.35
C LYS A 127 2.91 -1.57 -7.28
N THR A 128 2.68 -0.31 -6.86
CA THR A 128 1.96 0.69 -7.65
C THR A 128 2.43 2.10 -7.33
N ASP A 129 2.29 3.01 -8.27
CA ASP A 129 2.41 4.46 -8.16
C ASP A 129 1.04 5.14 -7.95
N LEU A 130 -0.04 4.35 -7.88
CA LEU A 130 -1.39 4.85 -7.64
C LEU A 130 -1.72 5.01 -6.15
N TRP A 131 -0.85 4.59 -5.24
CA TRP A 131 -1.00 4.72 -3.79
C TRP A 131 0.04 5.67 -3.23
N CYS A 132 -0.28 6.27 -2.10
CA CYS A 132 0.67 6.97 -1.23
C CYS A 132 0.43 6.64 0.25
N ILE A 133 1.40 6.94 1.10
CA ILE A 133 1.32 6.79 2.56
C ILE A 133 1.48 8.16 3.20
N GLY A 134 0.41 8.67 3.81
CA GLY A 134 0.42 9.94 4.55
C GLY A 134 0.40 11.20 3.69
N CYS A 135 0.05 11.10 2.42
CA CYS A 135 -0.05 12.25 1.51
C CYS A 135 -1.31 13.09 1.71
N LYS A 136 -2.33 12.57 2.42
CA LYS A 136 -3.64 13.22 2.67
C LYS A 136 -4.45 13.50 1.40
N GLU A 137 -4.20 12.74 0.35
CA GLU A 137 -4.92 12.75 -0.91
C GLU A 137 -5.92 11.58 -0.99
N GLU A 138 -6.76 11.53 -2.03
CA GLU A 138 -7.76 10.47 -2.21
C GLU A 138 -7.17 9.06 -2.35
N ASN A 139 -5.91 8.98 -2.76
CA ASN A 139 -5.16 7.74 -2.93
C ASN A 139 -4.25 7.38 -1.73
N ASP A 140 -4.48 8.02 -0.57
CA ASP A 140 -3.78 7.70 0.68
C ASP A 140 -4.31 6.40 1.28
N ILE A 141 -3.41 5.44 1.50
CA ILE A 141 -3.77 4.15 2.12
C ILE A 141 -3.79 4.18 3.64
N LEU A 142 -3.36 5.28 4.29
CA LEU A 142 -3.48 5.40 5.75
C LEU A 142 -4.94 5.35 6.19
N ASP A 143 -5.16 4.83 7.40
CA ASP A 143 -6.47 4.63 7.99
C ASP A 143 -7.41 3.74 7.16
N LYS A 144 -6.85 2.88 6.33
CA LYS A 144 -7.52 1.78 5.63
C LYS A 144 -7.19 0.44 6.30
N ALA A 145 -7.82 -0.64 5.85
CA ALA A 145 -7.53 -1.98 6.35
C ALA A 145 -7.21 -2.95 5.21
N VAL A 146 -6.21 -3.79 5.39
CA VAL A 146 -6.01 -4.97 4.55
C VAL A 146 -6.94 -6.08 5.03
N ILE A 147 -7.68 -6.67 4.11
CA ILE A 147 -8.53 -7.84 4.35
C ILE A 147 -8.04 -9.02 3.51
N ILE A 148 -7.92 -10.17 4.17
CA ILE A 148 -7.70 -11.46 3.52
C ILE A 148 -9.03 -12.20 3.47
N HIS A 149 -9.38 -12.74 2.31
CA HIS A 149 -10.59 -13.51 2.07
C HIS A 149 -10.29 -15.01 1.91
N ASN A 150 -11.26 -15.86 2.25
CA ASN A 150 -11.11 -17.32 2.15
C ASN A 150 -11.32 -17.87 0.73
N GLY A 151 -11.77 -17.06 -0.21
CA GLY A 151 -11.99 -17.40 -1.61
C GLY A 151 -11.24 -16.48 -2.55
N ALA A 152 -11.27 -16.84 -3.84
CA ALA A 152 -10.72 -16.01 -4.91
C ALA A 152 -11.67 -14.87 -5.28
N ASP A 153 -11.10 -13.76 -5.70
CA ASP A 153 -11.80 -12.69 -6.40
C ASP A 153 -12.06 -13.12 -7.85
N ASP A 154 -13.30 -13.08 -8.29
CA ASP A 154 -13.70 -13.42 -9.66
C ASP A 154 -13.52 -12.24 -10.64
N TYR A 155 -13.17 -11.05 -10.12
CA TYR A 155 -12.98 -9.79 -10.85
C TYR A 155 -14.20 -9.25 -11.59
N VAL A 156 -15.38 -9.80 -11.35
CA VAL A 156 -16.63 -9.50 -12.08
C VAL A 156 -17.77 -9.14 -11.15
N SER A 157 -17.98 -9.94 -10.11
CA SER A 157 -19.11 -9.77 -9.18
C SER A 157 -18.99 -8.47 -8.39
N GLN A 158 -20.08 -7.70 -8.37
CA GLN A 158 -20.12 -6.44 -7.61
C GLN A 158 -20.62 -6.71 -6.19
N PRO A 159 -20.12 -5.99 -5.20
CA PRO A 159 -19.08 -4.95 -5.24
C PRO A 159 -17.65 -5.50 -4.99
N SER A 160 -17.45 -6.79 -4.76
CA SER A 160 -16.20 -7.31 -4.16
C SER A 160 -15.71 -8.63 -4.73
N GLY A 161 -16.11 -9.00 -5.95
CA GLY A 161 -15.57 -10.16 -6.67
C GLY A 161 -15.93 -11.51 -6.05
N ALA A 162 -17.03 -11.61 -5.29
CA ALA A 162 -17.48 -12.84 -4.63
C ALA A 162 -16.39 -13.58 -3.83
N SER A 163 -15.38 -12.86 -3.30
CA SER A 163 -14.19 -13.42 -2.63
C SER A 163 -14.49 -14.14 -1.31
N GLY A 164 -15.76 -14.14 -0.89
CA GLY A 164 -16.20 -14.89 0.27
C GLY A 164 -15.89 -14.22 1.59
N MET A 165 -15.79 -15.06 2.64
CA MET A 165 -15.66 -14.63 4.02
C MET A 165 -14.32 -13.94 4.28
N ARG A 166 -14.32 -12.89 5.09
CA ARG A 166 -13.11 -12.25 5.61
C ARG A 166 -12.50 -13.15 6.67
N ILE A 167 -11.22 -13.45 6.56
CA ILE A 167 -10.51 -14.34 7.49
C ILE A 167 -9.32 -13.66 8.16
N GLY A 168 -8.88 -12.50 7.67
CA GLY A 168 -7.83 -11.71 8.28
C GLY A 168 -8.04 -10.23 8.06
N CYS A 169 -7.60 -9.43 9.04
CA CYS A 169 -7.70 -7.98 9.03
C CYS A 169 -6.41 -7.36 9.58
N MET A 170 -5.92 -6.28 8.94
CA MET A 170 -4.77 -5.52 9.40
C MET A 170 -4.98 -4.02 9.11
N GLU A 171 -4.92 -3.20 10.14
CA GLU A 171 -5.06 -1.75 10.01
C GLU A 171 -3.78 -1.11 9.49
N ILE A 172 -3.89 -0.29 8.45
CA ILE A 172 -2.77 0.48 7.88
C ILE A 172 -2.64 1.77 8.66
N LYS A 173 -1.81 1.75 9.71
CA LYS A 173 -1.57 2.89 10.60
C LYS A 173 -0.08 3.04 10.83
N ILE A 174 0.41 4.26 10.84
CA ILE A 174 1.78 4.56 11.25
C ILE A 174 1.92 4.17 12.74
N PRO A 175 2.99 3.44 13.12
CA PRO A 175 3.28 3.18 14.52
C PRO A 175 3.41 4.49 15.31
N GLU A 176 2.88 4.56 16.53
CA GLU A 176 2.92 5.76 17.39
C GLU A 176 4.35 6.27 17.66
N GLU A 177 5.34 5.41 17.54
CA GLU A 177 6.77 5.73 17.72
C GLU A 177 7.38 6.52 16.56
N ILE A 178 6.68 6.62 15.41
CA ILE A 178 7.10 7.36 14.21
C ILE A 178 6.04 8.45 13.96
N SER A 179 5.93 9.40 14.88
CA SER A 179 5.12 10.60 14.64
C SER A 179 5.86 11.49 13.63
N LEU A 180 5.27 11.68 12.46
CA LEU A 180 5.73 12.58 11.40
C LEU A 180 5.65 14.06 11.81
#